data_8c18b22296cbe2f07d01ea5af3828867
#
_entry.id   8c18b22296cbe2f07d01ea5af3828867
#
_cell.length_a   1.000
_cell.length_b   1.000
_cell.length_c   1.000
_cell.angle_alpha   90.00
_cell.angle_beta   90.00
_cell.angle_gamma   90.00
#
_symmetry.space_group_name_H-M   'P 1'
#
loop_
_entity.id
_entity.type
_entity.pdbx_description
1 polymer ?
#
loop_
_entity_poly.entity_id
_entity_poly.type
_entity_poly.pdbx_seq_one_letter_code
_entity_poly.pdbx_strand_id
1 'polypeptide(L)'
;MSTRDFISLRASLERAEQQHALFRSALSAYLEALAGVEQHVFEPCAAKINEHPPSVAQVRRELAAAPSVELFSTAQRQLGRALETTHEFIVRELAGTVELQEVVRLLEDTAGSLQRRNRRQESQFLDVATGLQRAAEREDLKELRNQILLQIRRITALVEEMRQENQQVIAELEREMQGYRRRLDEVERAAQRDALTGLANRRSFEKRAGDLIGAGVEFCLLMMDLNHFKRVNDQHGHLAGDELLRLFAARLKRQLRADDMAARWGGDEFVVLLPCRLHDALTRVRFLKQALGGDYQLSVSGETLRLRVGLAMGVAEHRPGESLEQLLERADQALYQCKAGR
;
A
#
# COMPACT_ATOMS: atom_id res chain seq x y z
N MET A 1 43.92 -10.93 -48.08
CA MET A 1 43.32 -10.08 -46.99
C MET A 1 44.47 -9.36 -46.29
N SER A 2 44.49 -8.07 -46.34
CA SER A 2 45.53 -7.23 -45.75
C SER A 2 45.36 -7.20 -44.22
N THR A 3 46.46 -7.04 -43.48
CA THR A 3 46.44 -6.87 -42.00
C THR A 3 45.51 -5.72 -41.55
N ARG A 4 45.31 -4.71 -42.43
CA ARG A 4 44.36 -3.59 -42.23
C ARG A 4 42.90 -4.04 -42.24
N ASP A 5 42.53 -5.01 -43.08
CA ASP A 5 41.16 -5.54 -43.18
C ASP A 5 40.81 -6.35 -41.93
N PHE A 6 41.77 -7.06 -41.34
CA PHE A 6 41.59 -7.84 -40.12
C PHE A 6 41.36 -6.94 -38.88
N ILE A 7 42.12 -5.83 -38.76
CA ILE A 7 41.96 -4.84 -37.67
C ILE A 7 40.62 -4.13 -37.78
N SER A 8 40.15 -3.82 -39.00
CA SER A 8 38.85 -3.19 -39.25
C SER A 8 37.69 -4.14 -38.89
N LEU A 9 37.82 -5.42 -39.23
CA LEU A 9 36.82 -6.44 -38.93
C LEU A 9 36.67 -6.66 -37.40
N ARG A 10 37.81 -6.75 -36.70
CA ARG A 10 37.85 -6.91 -35.23
C ARG A 10 37.25 -5.73 -34.51
N ALA A 11 37.57 -4.50 -34.91
CA ALA A 11 36.98 -3.29 -34.35
C ALA A 11 35.47 -3.14 -34.66
N SER A 12 34.99 -3.77 -35.73
CA SER A 12 33.55 -3.84 -36.06
C SER A 12 32.86 -4.90 -35.24
N LEU A 13 33.51 -6.01 -34.96
CA LEU A 13 33.00 -7.08 -34.10
C LEU A 13 32.87 -6.61 -32.63
N GLU A 14 33.91 -5.97 -32.10
CA GLU A 14 33.94 -5.41 -30.74
C GLU A 14 32.82 -4.34 -30.56
N ARG A 15 32.54 -3.53 -31.58
CA ARG A 15 31.42 -2.58 -31.56
C ARG A 15 30.06 -3.25 -31.65
N ALA A 16 29.92 -4.30 -32.43
CA ALA A 16 28.69 -5.07 -32.49
C ALA A 16 28.40 -5.78 -31.15
N GLU A 17 29.44 -6.28 -30.48
CA GLU A 17 29.33 -6.88 -29.12
C GLU A 17 28.93 -5.84 -28.07
N GLN A 18 29.48 -4.62 -28.12
CA GLN A 18 29.07 -3.52 -27.22
C GLN A 18 27.61 -3.08 -27.47
N GLN A 19 27.19 -3.02 -28.74
CA GLN A 19 25.78 -2.71 -29.07
C GLN A 19 24.81 -3.80 -28.60
N HIS A 20 25.21 -5.05 -28.72
CA HIS A 20 24.42 -6.18 -28.21
C HIS A 20 24.33 -6.18 -26.66
N ALA A 21 25.36 -5.70 -25.98
CA ALA A 21 25.37 -5.52 -24.53
C ALA A 21 24.44 -4.36 -24.11
N LEU A 22 24.46 -3.22 -24.82
CA LEU A 22 23.55 -2.09 -24.56
C LEU A 22 22.09 -2.45 -24.81
N PHE A 23 21.80 -3.16 -25.90
CA PHE A 23 20.44 -3.65 -26.17
C PHE A 23 19.94 -4.59 -25.06
N ARG A 24 20.79 -5.54 -24.61
CA ARG A 24 20.44 -6.42 -23.49
C ARG A 24 20.17 -5.65 -22.19
N SER A 25 20.96 -4.61 -21.91
CA SER A 25 20.76 -3.78 -20.72
C SER A 25 19.45 -2.99 -20.80
N ALA A 26 19.12 -2.40 -21.95
CA ALA A 26 17.85 -1.71 -22.14
C ALA A 26 16.63 -2.64 -22.05
N LEU A 27 16.75 -3.83 -22.64
CA LEU A 27 15.72 -4.88 -22.53
C LEU A 27 15.53 -5.33 -21.09
N SER A 28 16.61 -5.54 -20.33
CA SER A 28 16.55 -5.91 -18.90
C SER A 28 15.79 -4.83 -18.09
N ALA A 29 16.14 -3.56 -18.26
CA ALA A 29 15.46 -2.46 -17.57
C ALA A 29 13.97 -2.37 -17.94
N TYR A 30 13.63 -2.60 -19.20
CA TYR A 30 12.21 -2.65 -19.61
C TYR A 30 11.44 -3.82 -18.99
N LEU A 31 12.07 -5.01 -18.93
CA LEU A 31 11.47 -6.20 -18.31
C LEU A 31 11.29 -6.03 -16.78
N GLU A 32 12.22 -5.34 -16.13
CA GLU A 32 12.10 -4.98 -14.70
C GLU A 32 10.95 -3.98 -14.46
N ALA A 33 10.82 -2.98 -15.32
CA ALA A 33 9.70 -2.03 -15.25
C ALA A 33 8.34 -2.73 -15.42
N LEU A 34 8.23 -3.66 -16.38
CA LEU A 34 7.02 -4.49 -16.55
C LEU A 34 6.72 -5.35 -15.32
N ALA A 35 7.74 -5.93 -14.68
CA ALA A 35 7.57 -6.68 -13.44
C ALA A 35 7.05 -5.81 -12.29
N GLY A 36 7.55 -4.57 -12.18
CA GLY A 36 7.06 -3.61 -11.19
C GLY A 36 5.60 -3.25 -11.39
N VAL A 37 5.17 -3.00 -12.61
CA VAL A 37 3.76 -2.72 -12.95
C VAL A 37 2.87 -3.94 -12.64
N GLU A 38 3.31 -5.14 -12.97
CA GLU A 38 2.58 -6.38 -12.65
C GLU A 38 2.35 -6.52 -11.15
N GLN A 39 3.42 -6.43 -10.35
CA GLN A 39 3.40 -6.66 -8.92
C GLN A 39 2.63 -5.57 -8.14
N HIS A 40 2.71 -4.32 -8.57
CA HIS A 40 2.18 -3.20 -7.79
C HIS A 40 0.84 -2.66 -8.29
N VAL A 41 0.49 -2.90 -9.55
CA VAL A 41 -0.75 -2.39 -10.15
C VAL A 41 -1.76 -3.51 -10.40
N PHE A 42 -1.34 -4.63 -10.99
CA PHE A 42 -2.26 -5.68 -11.44
C PHE A 42 -2.53 -6.75 -10.38
N GLU A 43 -1.51 -7.22 -9.63
CA GLU A 43 -1.72 -8.25 -8.59
C GLU A 43 -2.75 -7.86 -7.52
N PRO A 44 -2.75 -6.61 -6.99
CA PRO A 44 -3.75 -6.20 -6.00
C PRO A 44 -5.19 -6.18 -6.54
N CYS A 45 -5.37 -6.00 -7.84
CA CYS A 45 -6.67 -5.93 -8.51
C CYS A 45 -7.11 -7.28 -9.08
N ALA A 46 -6.18 -8.19 -9.37
CA ALA A 46 -6.43 -9.47 -10.07
C ALA A 46 -7.47 -10.37 -9.40
N ALA A 47 -7.52 -10.36 -8.06
CA ALA A 47 -8.48 -11.17 -7.29
C ALA A 47 -9.94 -10.70 -7.42
N LYS A 48 -10.18 -9.51 -7.96
CA LYS A 48 -11.51 -8.87 -8.05
C LYS A 48 -11.98 -8.65 -9.49
N ILE A 49 -11.08 -8.74 -10.47
CA ILE A 49 -11.41 -8.58 -11.89
C ILE A 49 -11.72 -9.94 -12.47
N ASN A 50 -12.99 -10.18 -12.86
CA ASN A 50 -13.44 -11.44 -13.45
C ASN A 50 -12.88 -11.72 -14.86
N GLU A 51 -12.32 -10.72 -15.53
CA GLU A 51 -11.61 -10.85 -16.80
C GLU A 51 -10.12 -10.72 -16.51
N HIS A 52 -9.37 -11.83 -16.59
CA HIS A 52 -7.92 -11.77 -16.50
C HIS A 52 -7.37 -10.99 -17.71
N PRO A 53 -6.76 -9.81 -17.52
CA PRO A 53 -6.00 -9.19 -18.59
C PRO A 53 -4.90 -10.17 -19.02
N PRO A 54 -4.51 -10.18 -20.32
CA PRO A 54 -3.43 -11.03 -20.77
C PRO A 54 -2.23 -10.80 -19.86
N SER A 55 -1.75 -11.88 -19.24
CA SER A 55 -0.77 -11.81 -18.17
C SER A 55 0.46 -11.03 -18.65
N VAL A 56 0.75 -9.89 -18.03
CA VAL A 56 1.97 -9.10 -18.29
C VAL A 56 3.20 -9.99 -18.11
N ALA A 57 3.14 -10.98 -17.21
CA ALA A 57 4.14 -12.03 -17.04
C ALA A 57 4.35 -12.87 -18.30
N GLN A 58 3.31 -13.12 -19.08
CA GLN A 58 3.45 -13.87 -20.33
C GLN A 58 4.19 -13.02 -21.37
N VAL A 59 3.78 -11.76 -21.55
CA VAL A 59 4.42 -10.81 -22.45
C VAL A 59 5.89 -10.61 -22.07
N ARG A 60 6.18 -10.47 -20.79
CA ARG A 60 7.55 -10.36 -20.27
C ARG A 60 8.40 -11.58 -20.60
N ARG A 61 7.84 -12.79 -20.47
CA ARG A 61 8.52 -14.04 -20.83
C ARG A 61 8.80 -14.16 -22.33
N GLU A 62 7.84 -13.79 -23.16
CA GLU A 62 7.97 -13.82 -24.62
C GLU A 62 9.03 -12.82 -25.10
N LEU A 63 9.04 -11.58 -24.56
CA LEU A 63 10.05 -10.58 -24.84
C LEU A 63 11.45 -10.97 -24.37
N ALA A 64 11.56 -11.65 -23.24
CA ALA A 64 12.83 -12.15 -22.73
C ALA A 64 13.41 -13.29 -23.59
N ALA A 65 12.53 -14.13 -24.18
CA ALA A 65 12.93 -15.27 -24.99
C ALA A 65 13.35 -14.89 -26.42
N ALA A 66 12.59 -13.99 -27.06
CA ALA A 66 12.81 -13.60 -28.46
C ALA A 66 12.41 -12.13 -28.72
N PRO A 67 13.25 -11.14 -28.35
CA PRO A 67 12.90 -9.73 -28.52
C PRO A 67 12.82 -9.34 -30.01
N SER A 68 11.66 -8.87 -30.46
CA SER A 68 11.43 -8.33 -31.79
C SER A 68 10.61 -7.04 -31.72
N VAL A 69 10.73 -6.17 -32.75
CA VAL A 69 10.01 -4.91 -32.83
C VAL A 69 8.49 -5.13 -32.81
N GLU A 70 8.02 -6.19 -33.47
CA GLU A 70 6.60 -6.56 -33.50
C GLU A 70 6.12 -7.00 -32.12
N LEU A 71 6.95 -7.74 -31.38
CA LEU A 71 6.61 -8.21 -30.03
C LEU A 71 6.58 -7.02 -29.03
N PHE A 72 7.50 -6.05 -29.17
CA PHE A 72 7.47 -4.81 -28.38
C PHE A 72 6.19 -4.01 -28.63
N SER A 73 5.78 -3.81 -29.87
CA SER A 73 4.56 -3.07 -30.19
C SER A 73 3.30 -3.80 -29.75
N THR A 74 3.33 -5.14 -29.72
CA THR A 74 2.25 -5.97 -29.19
C THR A 74 2.17 -5.90 -27.68
N ALA A 75 3.33 -5.97 -26.99
CA ALA A 75 3.45 -5.80 -25.55
C ALA A 75 2.90 -4.45 -25.06
N GLN A 76 3.25 -3.37 -25.77
CA GLN A 76 2.75 -2.02 -25.47
C GLN A 76 1.23 -1.92 -25.62
N ARG A 77 0.66 -2.48 -26.68
CA ARG A 77 -0.81 -2.49 -26.87
C ARG A 77 -1.52 -3.29 -25.79
N GLN A 78 -0.96 -4.44 -25.39
CA GLN A 78 -1.52 -5.27 -24.32
C GLN A 78 -1.44 -4.60 -22.96
N LEU A 79 -0.32 -3.93 -22.67
CA LEU A 79 -0.14 -3.15 -21.44
C LEU A 79 -1.14 -1.98 -21.39
N GLY A 80 -1.32 -1.27 -22.50
CA GLY A 80 -2.31 -0.18 -22.61
C GLY A 80 -3.73 -0.67 -22.31
N ARG A 81 -4.14 -1.79 -22.91
CA ARG A 81 -5.46 -2.38 -22.64
C ARG A 81 -5.62 -2.86 -21.19
N ALA A 82 -4.59 -3.47 -20.62
CA ALA A 82 -4.62 -3.91 -19.23
C ALA A 82 -4.75 -2.72 -18.27
N LEU A 83 -4.08 -1.59 -18.54
CA LEU A 83 -4.22 -0.35 -17.76
C LEU A 83 -5.62 0.25 -17.93
N GLU A 84 -6.19 0.28 -19.14
CA GLU A 84 -7.56 0.74 -19.38
C GLU A 84 -8.59 -0.10 -18.63
N THR A 85 -8.49 -1.43 -18.68
CA THR A 85 -9.41 -2.34 -17.96
C THR A 85 -9.30 -2.17 -16.44
N THR A 86 -8.07 -2.01 -15.93
CA THR A 86 -7.84 -1.76 -14.51
C THR A 86 -8.37 -0.39 -14.09
N HIS A 87 -8.22 0.62 -14.93
CA HIS A 87 -8.79 1.94 -14.74
C HIS A 87 -10.31 1.91 -14.67
N GLU A 88 -10.98 1.27 -15.64
CA GLU A 88 -12.44 1.13 -15.64
C GLU A 88 -12.96 0.42 -14.40
N PHE A 89 -12.24 -0.61 -13.93
CA PHE A 89 -12.57 -1.32 -12.70
C PHE A 89 -12.43 -0.41 -11.47
N ILE A 90 -11.31 0.30 -11.34
CA ILE A 90 -11.04 1.23 -10.23
C ILE A 90 -12.12 2.33 -10.20
N VAL A 91 -12.47 2.90 -11.34
CA VAL A 91 -13.52 3.93 -11.45
C VAL A 91 -14.89 3.38 -11.04
N ARG A 92 -15.23 2.16 -11.43
CA ARG A 92 -16.55 1.54 -11.16
C ARG A 92 -16.73 1.15 -9.69
N GLU A 93 -15.71 0.56 -9.06
CA GLU A 93 -15.77 0.07 -7.68
C GLU A 93 -15.56 1.17 -6.63
N LEU A 94 -14.86 2.25 -7.00
CA LEU A 94 -14.32 3.23 -6.06
C LEU A 94 -14.82 4.66 -6.31
N ALA A 95 -15.84 4.83 -7.13
CA ALA A 95 -16.42 6.13 -7.51
C ALA A 95 -16.91 7.03 -6.35
N GLY A 96 -16.62 6.65 -5.12
CA GLY A 96 -17.06 7.35 -3.91
C GLY A 96 -15.99 8.15 -3.14
N THR A 97 -14.71 8.08 -3.47
CA THR A 97 -13.67 8.82 -2.74
C THR A 97 -12.84 9.73 -3.65
N VAL A 98 -12.71 11.01 -3.25
CA VAL A 98 -11.97 12.06 -3.97
C VAL A 98 -10.50 11.66 -4.21
N GLU A 99 -9.91 10.93 -3.26
CA GLU A 99 -8.51 10.49 -3.30
C GLU A 99 -8.23 9.49 -4.43
N LEU A 100 -9.21 8.68 -4.79
CA LEU A 100 -9.08 7.70 -5.89
C LEU A 100 -9.23 8.33 -7.27
N GLN A 101 -9.97 9.43 -7.37
CA GLN A 101 -10.03 10.22 -8.60
C GLN A 101 -8.66 10.85 -8.93
N GLU A 102 -7.86 11.21 -7.92
CA GLU A 102 -6.48 11.70 -8.13
C GLU A 102 -5.55 10.59 -8.63
N VAL A 103 -5.63 9.37 -8.09
CA VAL A 103 -4.83 8.22 -8.56
C VAL A 103 -5.18 7.86 -10.00
N VAL A 104 -6.46 7.85 -10.33
CA VAL A 104 -6.95 7.62 -11.70
C VAL A 104 -6.40 8.67 -12.66
N ARG A 105 -6.48 9.94 -12.32
CA ARG A 105 -5.97 11.04 -13.13
C ARG A 105 -4.45 10.95 -13.34
N LEU A 106 -3.70 10.55 -12.32
CA LEU A 106 -2.27 10.32 -12.45
C LEU A 106 -1.96 9.19 -13.42
N LEU A 107 -2.69 8.07 -13.35
CA LEU A 107 -2.53 6.96 -14.28
C LEU A 107 -2.85 7.38 -15.73
N GLU A 108 -3.89 8.21 -15.95
CA GLU A 108 -4.23 8.77 -17.24
C GLU A 108 -3.12 9.69 -17.79
N ASP A 109 -2.62 10.61 -16.98
CA ASP A 109 -1.55 11.53 -17.33
C ASP A 109 -0.25 10.77 -17.65
N THR A 110 0.07 9.74 -16.87
CA THR A 110 1.23 8.88 -17.08
C THR A 110 1.09 8.05 -18.35
N ALA A 111 -0.05 7.41 -18.60
CA ALA A 111 -0.32 6.64 -19.81
C ALA A 111 -0.27 7.55 -21.05
N GLY A 112 -0.87 8.74 -20.98
CA GLY A 112 -0.84 9.72 -22.06
C GLY A 112 0.58 10.25 -22.36
N SER A 113 1.41 10.43 -21.34
CA SER A 113 2.80 10.85 -21.50
C SER A 113 3.68 9.77 -22.13
N LEU A 114 3.49 8.50 -21.72
CA LEU A 114 4.15 7.34 -22.32
C LEU A 114 3.77 7.16 -23.79
N GLN A 115 2.49 7.32 -24.11
CA GLN A 115 2.01 7.18 -25.49
C GLN A 115 2.57 8.27 -26.43
N ARG A 116 2.67 9.52 -25.96
CA ARG A 116 3.28 10.62 -26.73
C ARG A 116 4.77 10.38 -26.98
N ARG A 117 5.51 9.89 -25.98
CA ARG A 117 6.94 9.55 -26.10
C ARG A 117 7.17 8.41 -27.07
N ASN A 118 6.39 7.35 -26.99
CA ASN A 118 6.48 6.21 -27.88
C ASN A 118 6.32 6.62 -29.36
N ARG A 119 5.36 7.47 -29.70
CA ARG A 119 5.18 7.97 -31.06
C ARG A 119 6.38 8.77 -31.55
N ARG A 120 6.98 9.59 -30.69
CA ARG A 120 8.18 10.37 -31.04
C ARG A 120 9.38 9.46 -31.30
N GLN A 121 9.59 8.45 -30.46
CA GLN A 121 10.66 7.47 -30.59
C GLN A 121 10.48 6.63 -31.85
N GLU A 122 9.26 6.17 -32.16
CA GLU A 122 8.92 5.43 -33.36
C GLU A 122 9.26 6.24 -34.64
N SER A 123 8.91 7.53 -34.68
CA SER A 123 9.28 8.44 -35.79
C SER A 123 10.80 8.54 -35.93
N GLN A 124 11.55 8.68 -34.84
CA GLN A 124 13.00 8.81 -34.88
C GLN A 124 13.69 7.52 -35.35
N PHE A 125 13.17 6.34 -34.98
CA PHE A 125 13.67 5.06 -35.49
C PHE A 125 13.36 4.85 -36.98
N LEU A 126 12.18 5.27 -37.43
CA LEU A 126 11.82 5.25 -38.87
C LEU A 126 12.74 6.15 -39.72
N ASP A 127 13.09 7.32 -39.20
CA ASP A 127 14.04 8.24 -39.88
C ASP A 127 15.44 7.62 -40.02
N VAL A 128 15.90 6.92 -38.99
CA VAL A 128 17.17 6.19 -39.01
C VAL A 128 17.11 5.02 -39.98
N ALA A 129 16.03 4.23 -39.97
CA ALA A 129 15.86 3.11 -40.90
C ALA A 129 15.82 3.57 -42.34
N THR A 130 15.11 4.66 -42.64
CA THR A 130 15.06 5.28 -43.97
C THR A 130 16.45 5.81 -44.41
N GLY A 131 17.21 6.39 -43.48
CA GLY A 131 18.59 6.83 -43.71
C GLY A 131 19.53 5.67 -44.04
N LEU A 132 19.40 4.52 -43.36
CA LEU A 132 20.17 3.30 -43.67
C LEU A 132 19.79 2.70 -45.02
N GLN A 133 18.50 2.69 -45.36
CA GLN A 133 18.01 2.21 -46.66
C GLN A 133 18.55 3.02 -47.81
N ARG A 134 18.53 4.35 -47.73
CA ARG A 134 19.10 5.25 -48.72
C ARG A 134 20.62 5.11 -48.82
N ALA A 135 21.32 4.81 -47.74
CA ALA A 135 22.75 4.56 -47.71
C ALA A 135 23.11 3.28 -48.47
N ALA A 136 22.27 2.22 -48.33
CA ALA A 136 22.49 0.91 -48.99
C ALA A 136 22.32 0.97 -50.52
N GLU A 137 21.64 1.98 -51.07
CA GLU A 137 21.42 2.18 -52.54
C GLU A 137 22.60 2.86 -53.23
N ARG A 138 23.66 3.24 -52.50
CA ARG A 138 24.83 3.94 -53.06
C ARG A 138 25.96 2.99 -53.39
N GLU A 139 26.60 3.20 -54.53
CA GLU A 139 27.71 2.39 -55.07
C GLU A 139 29.10 2.72 -54.47
N ASP A 140 29.26 3.91 -53.83
CA ASP A 140 30.54 4.31 -53.22
C ASP A 140 30.70 3.75 -51.78
N LEU A 141 31.61 2.81 -51.63
CA LEU A 141 31.94 2.15 -50.35
C LEU A 141 32.41 3.14 -49.27
N LYS A 142 33.08 4.21 -49.59
CA LYS A 142 33.51 5.25 -48.63
C LYS A 142 32.32 6.04 -48.06
N GLU A 143 31.45 6.45 -48.96
CA GLU A 143 30.26 7.19 -48.59
C GLU A 143 29.30 6.33 -47.80
N LEU A 144 29.10 5.07 -48.21
CA LEU A 144 28.30 4.07 -47.47
C LEU A 144 28.81 3.89 -46.04
N ARG A 145 30.14 3.76 -45.88
CA ARG A 145 30.76 3.62 -44.53
C ARG A 145 30.51 4.86 -43.66
N ASN A 146 30.65 6.06 -44.23
CA ASN A 146 30.46 7.28 -43.47
C ASN A 146 28.99 7.45 -43.04
N GLN A 147 28.06 7.13 -43.92
CA GLN A 147 26.63 7.16 -43.63
C GLN A 147 26.23 6.16 -42.57
N ILE A 148 26.71 4.93 -42.62
CA ILE A 148 26.51 3.91 -41.58
C ILE A 148 27.04 4.40 -40.23
N LEU A 149 28.27 4.96 -40.20
CA LEU A 149 28.83 5.52 -38.96
C LEU A 149 28.00 6.65 -38.37
N LEU A 150 27.44 7.51 -39.25
CA LEU A 150 26.54 8.58 -38.82
C LEU A 150 25.25 8.03 -38.20
N GLN A 151 24.62 7.05 -38.87
CA GLN A 151 23.40 6.43 -38.34
C GLN A 151 23.64 5.67 -37.03
N ILE A 152 24.77 5.01 -36.89
CA ILE A 152 25.18 4.35 -35.61
C ILE A 152 25.26 5.39 -34.48
N ARG A 153 25.90 6.54 -34.70
CA ARG A 153 25.97 7.62 -33.70
C ARG A 153 24.59 8.13 -33.30
N ARG A 154 23.69 8.29 -34.30
CA ARG A 154 22.31 8.70 -34.06
C ARG A 154 21.56 7.66 -33.17
N ILE A 155 21.66 6.38 -33.48
CA ILE A 155 21.03 5.32 -32.69
C ILE A 155 21.56 5.33 -31.26
N THR A 156 22.89 5.45 -31.10
CA THR A 156 23.50 5.47 -29.75
C THR A 156 23.00 6.67 -28.94
N ALA A 157 22.89 7.86 -29.55
CA ALA A 157 22.37 9.05 -28.89
C ALA A 157 20.89 8.89 -28.51
N LEU A 158 20.05 8.34 -29.40
CA LEU A 158 18.64 8.07 -29.15
C LEU A 158 18.44 7.08 -27.98
N VAL A 159 19.23 6.01 -27.94
CA VAL A 159 19.15 5.00 -26.87
C VAL A 159 19.54 5.61 -25.52
N GLU A 160 20.54 6.48 -25.48
CA GLU A 160 20.95 7.12 -24.23
C GLU A 160 19.90 8.16 -23.76
N GLU A 161 19.32 8.94 -24.69
CA GLU A 161 18.20 9.84 -24.40
C GLU A 161 17.01 9.06 -23.82
N MET A 162 16.61 7.96 -24.47
CA MET A 162 15.53 7.08 -23.99
C MET A 162 15.79 6.53 -22.58
N ARG A 163 17.04 6.12 -22.33
CA ARG A 163 17.43 5.59 -21.02
C ARG A 163 17.29 6.64 -19.93
N GLN A 164 17.78 7.85 -20.19
CA GLN A 164 17.67 8.96 -19.22
C GLN A 164 16.23 9.37 -18.98
N GLU A 165 15.42 9.49 -20.02
CA GLU A 165 13.99 9.79 -19.90
C GLU A 165 13.23 8.71 -19.10
N ASN A 166 13.51 7.43 -19.36
CA ASN A 166 12.88 6.32 -18.64
C ASN A 166 13.26 6.31 -17.16
N GLN A 167 14.55 6.56 -16.85
CA GLN A 167 15.00 6.66 -15.45
C GLN A 167 14.30 7.80 -14.70
N GLN A 168 14.10 8.95 -15.34
CA GLN A 168 13.38 10.08 -14.75
C GLN A 168 11.93 9.73 -14.44
N VAL A 169 11.23 9.08 -15.40
CA VAL A 169 9.83 8.66 -15.21
C VAL A 169 9.69 7.64 -14.10
N ILE A 170 10.57 6.64 -14.06
CA ILE A 170 10.56 5.64 -12.99
C ILE A 170 10.75 6.31 -11.63
N ALA A 171 11.72 7.19 -11.50
CA ALA A 171 11.99 7.91 -10.25
C ALA A 171 10.84 8.84 -9.83
N GLU A 172 10.10 9.39 -10.78
CA GLU A 172 8.92 10.22 -10.51
C GLU A 172 7.74 9.37 -10.03
N LEU A 173 7.44 8.28 -10.75
CA LEU A 173 6.41 7.30 -10.35
C LEU A 173 6.67 6.70 -8.97
N GLU A 174 7.91 6.33 -8.67
CA GLU A 174 8.28 5.81 -7.34
C GLU A 174 8.02 6.83 -6.23
N ARG A 175 8.35 8.11 -6.45
CA ARG A 175 8.09 9.18 -5.49
C ARG A 175 6.59 9.39 -5.25
N GLU A 176 5.81 9.41 -6.30
CA GLU A 176 4.35 9.55 -6.20
C GLU A 176 3.70 8.35 -5.53
N MET A 177 4.07 7.14 -5.90
CA MET A 177 3.58 5.91 -5.25
C MET A 177 3.91 5.88 -3.75
N GLN A 178 5.11 6.34 -3.35
CA GLN A 178 5.45 6.47 -1.93
C GLN A 178 4.56 7.51 -1.23
N GLY A 179 4.23 8.60 -1.91
CA GLY A 179 3.29 9.60 -1.42
C GLY A 179 1.89 9.03 -1.17
N TYR A 180 1.35 8.29 -2.13
CA TYR A 180 0.05 7.64 -2.00
C TYR A 180 0.02 6.56 -0.92
N ARG A 181 1.06 5.72 -0.83
CA ARG A 181 1.17 4.73 0.26
C ARG A 181 1.11 5.39 1.64
N ARG A 182 1.83 6.50 1.84
CA ARG A 182 1.79 7.24 3.11
C ARG A 182 0.37 7.77 3.41
N ARG A 183 -0.31 8.34 2.42
CA ARG A 183 -1.70 8.83 2.59
C ARG A 183 -2.67 7.68 2.89
N LEU A 184 -2.56 6.55 2.19
CA LEU A 184 -3.37 5.36 2.48
C LEU A 184 -3.13 4.85 3.89
N ASP A 185 -1.87 4.76 4.33
CA ASP A 185 -1.51 4.38 5.69
C ASP A 185 -2.09 5.35 6.74
N GLU A 186 -2.11 6.66 6.45
CA GLU A 186 -2.70 7.68 7.32
C GLU A 186 -4.21 7.53 7.40
N VAL A 187 -4.89 7.34 6.28
CA VAL A 187 -6.34 7.11 6.21
C VAL A 187 -6.72 5.80 6.91
N GLU A 188 -5.98 4.71 6.67
CA GLU A 188 -6.19 3.45 7.38
C GLU A 188 -5.97 3.61 8.88
N ARG A 189 -4.90 4.27 9.31
CA ARG A 189 -4.66 4.54 10.74
C ARG A 189 -5.75 5.40 11.36
N ALA A 190 -6.25 6.41 10.66
CA ALA A 190 -7.38 7.21 11.11
C ALA A 190 -8.66 6.37 11.19
N ALA A 191 -8.94 5.53 10.17
CA ALA A 191 -10.08 4.63 10.15
C ALA A 191 -10.00 3.50 11.19
N GLN A 192 -8.82 3.23 11.79
CA GLN A 192 -8.60 2.21 12.80
C GLN A 192 -8.75 2.73 14.24
N ARG A 193 -8.86 4.03 14.45
CA ARG A 193 -8.95 4.65 15.77
C ARG A 193 -10.32 5.23 16.04
N ASP A 194 -10.67 5.28 17.31
CA ASP A 194 -11.80 6.08 17.80
C ASP A 194 -11.41 7.56 17.83
N ALA A 195 -12.18 8.40 17.16
CA ALA A 195 -11.86 9.81 16.96
C ALA A 195 -11.81 10.61 18.27
N LEU A 196 -12.58 10.20 19.30
CA LEU A 196 -12.62 10.89 20.57
C LEU A 196 -11.43 10.52 21.47
N THR A 197 -11.13 9.22 21.59
CA THR A 197 -10.22 8.69 22.59
C THR A 197 -8.83 8.36 22.05
N GLY A 198 -8.68 8.23 20.73
CA GLY A 198 -7.43 7.83 20.05
C GLY A 198 -7.02 6.38 20.33
N LEU A 199 -7.84 5.58 21.02
CA LEU A 199 -7.70 4.12 21.13
C LEU A 199 -8.08 3.46 19.81
N ALA A 200 -7.89 2.15 19.69
CA ALA A 200 -8.46 1.42 18.57
C ALA A 200 -9.99 1.53 18.59
N ASN A 201 -10.59 1.50 17.41
CA ASN A 201 -12.05 1.38 17.31
C ASN A 201 -12.46 -0.10 17.31
N ARG A 202 -13.76 -0.34 17.39
CA ARG A 202 -14.37 -1.67 17.41
C ARG A 202 -13.89 -2.56 16.25
N ARG A 203 -13.87 -2.02 15.03
CA ARG A 203 -13.44 -2.78 13.82
C ARG A 203 -11.99 -3.27 13.91
N SER A 204 -11.09 -2.42 14.40
CA SER A 204 -9.68 -2.78 14.58
C SER A 204 -9.49 -3.83 15.68
N PHE A 205 -10.30 -3.73 16.74
CA PHE A 205 -10.32 -4.72 17.80
C PHE A 205 -10.78 -6.10 17.29
N GLU A 206 -11.92 -6.13 16.56
CA GLU A 206 -12.46 -7.37 15.98
C GLU A 206 -11.45 -8.04 15.03
N LYS A 207 -10.78 -7.25 14.18
CA LYS A 207 -9.72 -7.75 13.31
C LYS A 207 -8.57 -8.38 14.11
N ARG A 208 -8.05 -7.67 15.10
CA ARG A 208 -6.93 -8.16 15.93
C ARG A 208 -7.28 -9.40 16.72
N ALA A 209 -8.49 -9.47 17.28
CA ALA A 209 -8.98 -10.65 17.96
C ALA A 209 -9.08 -11.85 16.99
N GLY A 210 -9.59 -11.64 15.78
CA GLY A 210 -9.62 -12.65 14.72
C GLY A 210 -8.23 -13.18 14.36
N ASP A 211 -7.23 -12.29 14.24
CA ASP A 211 -5.83 -12.65 13.99
C ASP A 211 -5.27 -13.55 15.11
N LEU A 212 -5.55 -13.23 16.38
CA LEU A 212 -5.11 -14.04 17.53
C LEU A 212 -5.79 -15.42 17.55
N ILE A 213 -7.09 -15.48 17.26
CA ILE A 213 -7.85 -16.73 17.13
C ILE A 213 -7.27 -17.59 16.00
N GLY A 214 -7.06 -17.00 14.82
CA GLY A 214 -6.50 -17.70 13.66
C GLY A 214 -5.08 -18.21 13.88
N ALA A 215 -4.28 -17.50 14.68
CA ALA A 215 -2.92 -17.90 15.05
C ALA A 215 -2.87 -18.90 16.22
N GLY A 216 -3.99 -19.23 16.86
CA GLY A 216 -4.05 -20.11 18.01
C GLY A 216 -3.36 -19.56 19.27
N VAL A 217 -3.25 -18.22 19.38
CA VAL A 217 -2.61 -17.56 20.51
C VAL A 217 -3.58 -17.53 21.70
N GLU A 218 -3.10 -17.90 22.89
CA GLU A 218 -3.88 -17.78 24.13
C GLU A 218 -4.01 -16.30 24.52
N PHE A 219 -5.24 -15.82 24.74
CA PHE A 219 -5.50 -14.46 25.19
C PHE A 219 -6.78 -14.37 26.00
N CYS A 220 -6.89 -13.30 26.77
CA CYS A 220 -8.11 -12.91 27.49
C CYS A 220 -8.67 -11.62 26.90
N LEU A 221 -9.99 -11.52 26.90
CA LEU A 221 -10.76 -10.33 26.59
C LEU A 221 -11.24 -9.71 27.92
N LEU A 222 -10.91 -8.44 28.13
CA LEU A 222 -11.41 -7.64 29.24
C LEU A 222 -12.41 -6.62 28.71
N MET A 223 -13.62 -6.64 29.23
CA MET A 223 -14.66 -5.64 28.98
C MET A 223 -14.79 -4.70 30.17
N MET A 224 -14.91 -3.43 29.93
CA MET A 224 -14.96 -2.37 30.95
C MET A 224 -16.05 -1.36 30.64
N ASP A 225 -16.69 -0.84 31.70
CA ASP A 225 -17.74 0.15 31.62
C ASP A 225 -17.58 1.18 32.75
N LEU A 226 -17.76 2.48 32.42
CA LEU A 226 -17.68 3.56 33.39
C LEU A 226 -19.00 3.67 34.17
N ASN A 227 -18.95 3.41 35.46
CA ASN A 227 -20.15 3.50 36.29
C ASN A 227 -20.74 4.91 36.30
N HIS A 228 -22.03 4.99 36.06
CA HIS A 228 -22.80 6.23 36.09
C HIS A 228 -22.36 7.30 35.09
N PHE A 229 -21.73 6.92 33.98
CA PHE A 229 -21.28 7.86 32.93
C PHE A 229 -22.44 8.74 32.42
N LYS A 230 -23.64 8.17 32.25
CA LYS A 230 -24.84 8.93 31.87
C LYS A 230 -25.14 10.08 32.84
N ARG A 231 -24.95 9.87 34.15
CA ARG A 231 -25.14 10.96 35.14
C ARG A 231 -24.12 12.10 34.93
N VAL A 232 -22.91 11.81 34.52
CA VAL A 232 -21.91 12.84 34.21
C VAL A 232 -22.41 13.70 33.05
N ASN A 233 -22.90 13.07 31.98
CA ASN A 233 -23.47 13.79 30.85
C ASN A 233 -24.68 14.62 31.24
N ASP A 234 -25.61 14.02 32.02
CA ASP A 234 -26.86 14.69 32.43
C ASP A 234 -26.57 15.88 33.37
N GLN A 235 -25.57 15.84 34.23
CA GLN A 235 -25.23 16.86 35.19
C GLN A 235 -24.27 17.93 34.67
N HIS A 236 -23.33 17.56 33.80
CA HIS A 236 -22.21 18.42 33.41
C HIS A 236 -22.07 18.60 31.89
N GLY A 237 -23.04 18.03 31.14
CA GLY A 237 -23.09 18.11 29.67
C GLY A 237 -22.13 17.14 28.96
N HIS A 238 -22.38 16.94 27.68
CA HIS A 238 -21.62 16.00 26.84
C HIS A 238 -20.13 16.35 26.72
N LEU A 239 -19.77 17.62 26.78
CA LEU A 239 -18.35 18.04 26.75
C LEU A 239 -17.56 17.51 27.95
N ALA A 240 -18.20 17.46 29.14
CA ALA A 240 -17.57 16.88 30.33
C ALA A 240 -17.43 15.36 30.21
N GLY A 241 -18.44 14.69 29.64
CA GLY A 241 -18.37 13.26 29.34
C GLY A 241 -17.26 12.93 28.34
N ASP A 242 -17.15 13.70 27.27
CA ASP A 242 -16.11 13.53 26.25
C ASP A 242 -14.71 13.70 26.84
N GLU A 243 -14.52 14.72 27.69
CA GLU A 243 -13.24 14.94 28.35
C GLU A 243 -12.90 13.81 29.32
N LEU A 244 -13.91 13.32 30.06
CA LEU A 244 -13.73 12.15 30.91
C LEU A 244 -13.28 10.92 30.11
N LEU A 245 -13.91 10.65 28.96
CA LEU A 245 -13.54 9.53 28.10
C LEU A 245 -12.11 9.67 27.56
N ARG A 246 -11.68 10.88 27.17
CA ARG A 246 -10.29 11.16 26.75
C ARG A 246 -9.28 10.86 27.86
N LEU A 247 -9.54 11.38 29.05
CA LEU A 247 -8.67 11.17 30.20
C LEU A 247 -8.61 9.72 30.65
N PHE A 248 -9.77 9.03 30.63
CA PHE A 248 -9.85 7.60 30.93
C PHE A 248 -9.01 6.79 29.92
N ALA A 249 -9.20 7.03 28.63
CA ALA A 249 -8.45 6.35 27.58
C ALA A 249 -6.92 6.61 27.68
N ALA A 250 -6.52 7.85 27.97
CA ALA A 250 -5.12 8.20 28.18
C ALA A 250 -4.53 7.48 29.41
N ARG A 251 -5.30 7.39 30.50
CA ARG A 251 -4.90 6.64 31.70
C ARG A 251 -4.82 5.15 31.41
N LEU A 252 -5.80 4.56 30.71
CA LEU A 252 -5.80 3.16 30.29
C LEU A 252 -4.57 2.84 29.45
N LYS A 253 -4.28 3.63 28.43
CA LYS A 253 -3.15 3.43 27.53
C LYS A 253 -1.81 3.38 28.25
N ARG A 254 -1.62 4.13 29.34
CA ARG A 254 -0.39 4.13 30.15
C ARG A 254 -0.21 2.84 30.97
N GLN A 255 -1.29 2.09 31.22
CA GLN A 255 -1.25 0.84 31.99
C GLN A 255 -1.08 -0.41 31.11
N LEU A 256 -1.13 -0.26 29.79
CA LEU A 256 -1.04 -1.36 28.85
C LEU A 256 0.42 -1.65 28.47
N ARG A 257 0.70 -2.92 28.21
CA ARG A 257 1.96 -3.40 27.65
C ARG A 257 1.96 -3.25 26.13
N ALA A 258 3.11 -3.46 25.50
CA ALA A 258 3.26 -3.34 24.06
C ALA A 258 2.36 -4.31 23.26
N ASP A 259 2.14 -5.53 23.79
CA ASP A 259 1.34 -6.57 23.16
C ASP A 259 -0.16 -6.46 23.45
N ASP A 260 -0.55 -5.62 24.43
CA ASP A 260 -1.95 -5.38 24.75
C ASP A 260 -2.59 -4.44 23.74
N MET A 261 -3.87 -4.62 23.46
CA MET A 261 -4.63 -3.71 22.63
C MET A 261 -5.89 -3.26 23.35
N ALA A 262 -6.06 -1.94 23.51
CA ALA A 262 -7.30 -1.35 23.99
C ALA A 262 -8.08 -0.71 22.86
N ALA A 263 -9.41 -0.84 22.92
CA ALA A 263 -10.33 -0.19 22.02
C ALA A 263 -11.52 0.41 22.76
N ARG A 264 -12.13 1.43 22.14
CA ARG A 264 -13.46 1.88 22.55
C ARG A 264 -14.49 1.04 21.81
N TRP A 265 -15.36 0.37 22.57
CA TRP A 265 -16.38 -0.52 22.00
C TRP A 265 -17.63 0.25 21.59
N GLY A 266 -18.04 1.21 22.40
CA GLY A 266 -19.17 2.12 22.14
C GLY A 266 -19.49 2.93 23.39
N GLY A 267 -20.01 4.15 23.24
CA GLY A 267 -20.39 4.97 24.39
C GLY A 267 -19.29 5.09 25.44
N ASP A 268 -19.54 4.52 26.61
CA ASP A 268 -18.67 4.45 27.78
C ASP A 268 -18.03 3.06 28.00
N GLU A 269 -18.13 2.19 26.99
CA GLU A 269 -17.57 0.83 27.02
C GLU A 269 -16.20 0.76 26.36
N PHE A 270 -15.29 0.08 27.02
CA PHE A 270 -13.94 -0.18 26.55
C PHE A 270 -13.61 -1.66 26.60
N VAL A 271 -12.81 -2.13 25.66
CA VAL A 271 -12.34 -3.53 25.60
C VAL A 271 -10.83 -3.58 25.50
N VAL A 272 -10.24 -4.61 26.09
CA VAL A 272 -8.79 -4.85 26.02
C VAL A 272 -8.52 -6.32 25.69
N LEU A 273 -7.65 -6.55 24.70
CA LEU A 273 -7.02 -7.84 24.46
C LEU A 273 -5.76 -7.95 25.31
N LEU A 274 -5.67 -9.02 26.07
CA LEU A 274 -4.55 -9.34 26.94
C LEU A 274 -3.96 -10.68 26.48
N PRO A 275 -2.83 -10.72 25.76
CA PRO A 275 -2.17 -11.97 25.36
C PRO A 275 -1.53 -12.67 26.58
N CYS A 276 -2.38 -13.24 27.42
CA CYS A 276 -1.99 -13.99 28.61
C CYS A 276 -3.14 -14.91 29.06
N ARG A 277 -2.82 -15.86 29.94
CA ARG A 277 -3.80 -16.78 30.54
C ARG A 277 -4.68 -16.08 31.59
N LEU A 278 -5.83 -16.67 31.89
CA LEU A 278 -6.82 -16.10 32.79
C LEU A 278 -6.25 -15.74 34.17
N HIS A 279 -5.36 -16.57 34.72
CA HIS A 279 -4.75 -16.31 36.06
C HIS A 279 -4.02 -14.94 36.06
N ASP A 280 -3.22 -14.67 35.03
CA ASP A 280 -2.47 -13.42 34.91
C ASP A 280 -3.40 -12.24 34.57
N ALA A 281 -4.40 -12.48 33.71
CA ALA A 281 -5.41 -11.50 33.39
C ALA A 281 -6.19 -11.03 34.62
N LEU A 282 -6.60 -11.95 35.52
CA LEU A 282 -7.28 -11.60 36.75
C LEU A 282 -6.43 -10.71 37.67
N THR A 283 -5.14 -10.95 37.73
CA THR A 283 -4.20 -10.12 38.50
C THR A 283 -4.09 -8.74 37.90
N ARG A 284 -4.00 -8.67 36.56
CA ARG A 284 -3.98 -7.39 35.80
C ARG A 284 -5.28 -6.61 35.93
N VAL A 285 -6.43 -7.29 35.90
CA VAL A 285 -7.75 -6.65 36.08
C VAL A 285 -7.83 -5.96 37.43
N ARG A 286 -7.34 -6.58 38.51
CA ARG A 286 -7.30 -5.94 39.83
C ARG A 286 -6.45 -4.69 39.86
N PHE A 287 -5.26 -4.74 39.24
CA PHE A 287 -4.39 -3.59 39.08
C PHE A 287 -5.03 -2.49 38.24
N LEU A 288 -5.58 -2.82 37.08
CA LEU A 288 -6.25 -1.87 36.19
C LEU A 288 -7.44 -1.20 36.89
N LYS A 289 -8.25 -1.96 37.63
CA LYS A 289 -9.39 -1.41 38.37
C LYS A 289 -8.95 -0.37 39.40
N GLN A 290 -7.85 -0.62 40.09
CA GLN A 290 -7.28 0.32 41.06
C GLN A 290 -6.63 1.55 40.38
N ALA A 291 -5.93 1.33 39.28
CA ALA A 291 -5.23 2.41 38.54
C ALA A 291 -6.18 3.32 37.77
N LEU A 292 -7.30 2.78 37.24
CA LEU A 292 -8.25 3.51 36.41
C LEU A 292 -9.44 4.08 37.21
N GLY A 293 -9.80 3.49 38.35
CA GLY A 293 -10.82 4.04 39.24
C GLY A 293 -10.28 5.23 40.04
N GLY A 294 -11.17 6.03 40.61
CA GLY A 294 -10.82 7.17 41.47
C GLY A 294 -11.07 8.53 40.85
N ASP A 295 -10.28 9.52 41.26
CA ASP A 295 -10.54 10.91 40.95
C ASP A 295 -10.00 11.31 39.57
N TYR A 296 -10.84 12.03 38.82
CA TYR A 296 -10.52 12.64 37.53
C TYR A 296 -10.73 14.16 37.63
N GLN A 297 -9.78 14.90 37.10
CA GLN A 297 -9.84 16.34 37.01
C GLN A 297 -10.01 16.72 35.56
N LEU A 298 -11.21 17.23 35.22
CA LEU A 298 -11.58 17.64 33.89
C LEU A 298 -11.47 19.16 33.77
N SER A 299 -11.06 19.64 32.59
CA SER A 299 -11.08 21.05 32.24
C SER A 299 -12.13 21.27 31.16
N VAL A 300 -13.25 21.90 31.54
CA VAL A 300 -14.40 22.12 30.65
C VAL A 300 -14.76 23.58 30.68
N SER A 301 -14.73 24.24 29.51
CA SER A 301 -15.09 25.68 29.37
C SER A 301 -14.33 26.63 30.31
N GLY A 302 -13.07 26.28 30.67
CA GLY A 302 -12.24 27.09 31.58
C GLY A 302 -12.45 26.78 33.07
N GLU A 303 -13.38 25.93 33.41
CA GLU A 303 -13.63 25.47 34.78
C GLU A 303 -12.97 24.10 35.04
N THR A 304 -12.54 23.88 36.29
CA THR A 304 -11.99 22.60 36.70
C THR A 304 -13.02 21.82 37.49
N LEU A 305 -13.45 20.69 36.94
CA LEU A 305 -14.41 19.77 37.55
C LEU A 305 -13.67 18.55 38.11
N ARG A 306 -13.95 18.15 39.35
CA ARG A 306 -13.44 16.91 39.95
C ARG A 306 -14.55 15.89 40.06
N LEU A 307 -14.37 14.72 39.44
CA LEU A 307 -15.32 13.63 39.44
C LEU A 307 -14.65 12.35 39.92
N ARG A 308 -15.37 11.59 40.73
CA ARG A 308 -14.94 10.24 41.13
C ARG A 308 -15.61 9.20 40.25
N VAL A 309 -14.78 8.42 39.53
CA VAL A 309 -15.23 7.43 38.55
C VAL A 309 -15.01 6.02 39.11
N GLY A 310 -16.07 5.23 39.08
CA GLY A 310 -15.99 3.79 39.34
C GLY A 310 -16.02 3.00 38.03
N LEU A 311 -15.61 1.75 38.09
CA LEU A 311 -15.52 0.87 36.94
C LEU A 311 -16.16 -0.49 37.23
N ALA A 312 -16.89 -1.01 36.27
CA ALA A 312 -17.23 -2.43 36.18
C ALA A 312 -16.30 -3.09 35.16
N MET A 313 -15.88 -4.31 35.45
CA MET A 313 -14.95 -5.07 34.61
C MET A 313 -15.34 -6.54 34.57
N GLY A 314 -15.40 -7.11 33.35
CA GLY A 314 -15.59 -8.53 33.10
C GLY A 314 -14.46 -9.06 32.25
N VAL A 315 -13.92 -10.23 32.59
CA VAL A 315 -12.83 -10.86 31.84
C VAL A 315 -13.21 -12.28 31.45
N ALA A 316 -12.88 -12.67 30.24
CA ALA A 316 -13.02 -14.04 29.74
C ALA A 316 -11.77 -14.46 28.97
N GLU A 317 -11.32 -15.69 29.16
CA GLU A 317 -10.24 -16.31 28.40
C GLU A 317 -10.82 -16.95 27.14
N HIS A 318 -10.18 -16.74 25.99
CA HIS A 318 -10.57 -17.41 24.75
C HIS A 318 -10.35 -18.92 24.85
N ARG A 319 -11.32 -19.70 24.40
CA ARG A 319 -11.28 -21.17 24.38
C ARG A 319 -11.07 -21.68 22.96
N PRO A 320 -10.32 -22.78 22.75
CA PRO A 320 -10.19 -23.37 21.44
C PRO A 320 -11.54 -23.68 20.79
N GLY A 321 -11.73 -23.23 19.55
CA GLY A 321 -12.98 -23.43 18.80
C GLY A 321 -14.11 -22.46 19.13
N GLU A 322 -13.88 -21.49 20.03
CA GLU A 322 -14.84 -20.46 20.38
C GLU A 322 -14.80 -19.30 19.36
N SER A 323 -15.96 -18.80 18.96
CA SER A 323 -16.01 -17.58 18.14
C SER A 323 -15.78 -16.32 18.97
N LEU A 324 -15.42 -15.21 18.30
CA LEU A 324 -15.26 -13.92 18.98
C LEU A 324 -16.57 -13.45 19.65
N GLU A 325 -17.72 -13.69 19.01
CA GLU A 325 -19.03 -13.34 19.56
C GLU A 325 -19.31 -14.08 20.86
N GLN A 326 -19.01 -15.37 20.91
CA GLN A 326 -19.19 -16.18 22.13
C GLN A 326 -18.26 -15.72 23.27
N LEU A 327 -17.02 -15.34 22.94
CA LEU A 327 -16.08 -14.78 23.90
C LEU A 327 -16.57 -13.43 24.45
N LEU A 328 -17.07 -12.55 23.57
CA LEU A 328 -17.64 -11.25 23.94
C LEU A 328 -18.85 -11.43 24.87
N GLU A 329 -19.77 -12.35 24.56
CA GLU A 329 -20.92 -12.66 25.42
C GLU A 329 -20.49 -13.10 26.83
N ARG A 330 -19.47 -13.95 26.94
CA ARG A 330 -18.96 -14.38 28.25
C ARG A 330 -18.31 -13.25 29.05
N ALA A 331 -17.57 -12.37 28.36
CA ALA A 331 -16.98 -11.21 29.00
C ALA A 331 -18.04 -10.21 29.47
N ASP A 332 -19.10 -10.00 28.66
CA ASP A 332 -20.25 -9.15 29.02
C ASP A 332 -21.03 -9.73 30.20
N GLN A 333 -21.31 -11.05 30.22
CA GLN A 333 -21.92 -11.70 31.36
C GLN A 333 -21.10 -11.53 32.67
N ALA A 334 -19.77 -11.63 32.59
CA ALA A 334 -18.89 -11.38 33.73
C ALA A 334 -18.94 -9.90 34.17
N LEU A 335 -19.02 -8.97 33.22
CA LEU A 335 -19.20 -7.53 33.46
C LEU A 335 -20.52 -7.25 34.17
N TYR A 336 -21.60 -7.84 33.67
CA TYR A 336 -22.94 -7.70 34.27
C TYR A 336 -23.00 -8.21 35.70
N GLN A 337 -22.41 -9.39 35.98
CA GLN A 337 -22.30 -9.93 37.36
C GLN A 337 -21.55 -8.95 38.27
N CYS A 338 -20.49 -8.33 37.77
CA CYS A 338 -19.74 -7.33 38.53
C CYS A 338 -20.56 -6.07 38.83
N LYS A 339 -21.49 -5.66 37.91
CA LYS A 339 -22.45 -4.58 38.16
C LYS A 339 -23.54 -4.96 39.17
N ALA A 340 -24.09 -6.17 39.07
CA ALA A 340 -25.19 -6.64 39.91
C ALA A 340 -24.77 -6.96 41.37
N GLY A 341 -23.49 -7.29 41.59
CA GLY A 341 -22.96 -7.57 42.94
C GLY A 341 -22.60 -6.34 43.77
N ARG A 342 -23.02 -5.14 43.32
CA ARG A 342 -22.89 -3.86 44.02
C ARG A 342 -24.25 -3.36 44.49
#